data_b200c73433a25d2ef705ac1a7b5d2da8
#
_entry.id   b200c73433a25d2ef705ac1a7b5d2da8
#
_cell.length_a   1.000
_cell.length_b   1.000
_cell.length_c   1.000
_cell.angle_alpha   90.00
_cell.angle_beta   90.00
_cell.angle_gamma   90.00
#
_symmetry.space_group_name_H-M   'P 1'
#
loop_
_entity.id
_entity.type
_entity.pdbx_description
1 polymer ?
#
loop_
_entity_poly.entity_id
_entity_poly.type
_entity_poly.pdbx_seq_one_letter_code
_entity_poly.pdbx_strand_id
1 'polypeptide(L)'
;EMLNMIKKFKKSYFKILSYIILLILSLIVLLPVIFMVCGSFMGKSEILNSYGNTISSSGSENYFHIIPEQATLKGYLDVFLLDPAYLMKFWVSIMISVAIVIGQVVISCFSGYGLAKFNFPFKNVVFYFVIILMMLPVQVTLVPNYLIFNKLGLINSYLSVILPGVFGTFGVFLITQVFSSIPNDLIEAAKIDGANHFQILMKIIIPCSKTGIASLVILSFIDSWNMIEQPLAFIKDYLKYPMSIFLSRINETRLDIAFVCGVLAIIPVFILFLFLKDAMIKGVEYSNMK
;
A
#
# COMPACT_ATOMS: atom_id res chain seq x y z
N GLU A 1 -6.54 29.73 -42.98
CA GLU A 1 -6.28 30.31 -41.63
C GLU A 1 -7.45 30.13 -40.68
N MET A 2 -8.72 30.36 -41.08
CA MET A 2 -9.91 30.25 -40.25
C MET A 2 -10.14 28.81 -39.70
N LEU A 3 -9.89 27.77 -40.51
CA LEU A 3 -9.99 26.36 -40.09
C LEU A 3 -8.96 25.96 -39.02
N ASN A 4 -7.75 26.52 -39.10
CA ASN A 4 -6.70 26.29 -38.11
C ASN A 4 -6.99 27.03 -36.80
N MET A 5 -7.57 28.19 -36.84
CA MET A 5 -8.03 28.92 -35.65
C MET A 5 -9.17 28.16 -34.94
N ILE A 6 -10.17 27.67 -35.68
CA ILE A 6 -11.28 26.90 -35.12
C ILE A 6 -10.76 25.57 -34.45
N LYS A 7 -9.81 24.88 -35.10
CA LYS A 7 -9.17 23.67 -34.51
C LYS A 7 -8.40 24.01 -33.23
N LYS A 8 -7.70 25.15 -33.19
CA LYS A 8 -6.94 25.62 -32.02
C LYS A 8 -7.86 26.00 -30.86
N PHE A 9 -8.98 26.68 -31.13
CA PHE A 9 -10.01 27.04 -30.17
C PHE A 9 -10.67 25.75 -29.59
N LYS A 10 -11.07 24.82 -30.46
CA LYS A 10 -11.68 23.57 -30.06
C LYS A 10 -10.74 22.73 -29.18
N LYS A 11 -9.44 22.66 -29.52
CA LYS A 11 -8.41 21.98 -28.72
C LYS A 11 -8.18 22.65 -27.37
N SER A 12 -8.25 23.99 -27.30
CA SER A 12 -8.13 24.74 -26.03
C SER A 12 -9.34 24.52 -25.14
N TYR A 13 -10.55 24.54 -25.69
CA TYR A 13 -11.79 24.29 -24.96
C TYR A 13 -11.81 22.88 -24.35
N PHE A 14 -11.45 21.85 -25.12
CA PHE A 14 -11.35 20.48 -24.60
C PHE A 14 -10.31 20.33 -23.49
N LYS A 15 -9.19 21.05 -23.58
CA LYS A 15 -8.19 21.07 -22.48
C LYS A 15 -8.75 21.69 -21.21
N ILE A 16 -9.42 22.84 -21.32
CA ILE A 16 -10.02 23.52 -20.16
C ILE A 16 -11.09 22.63 -19.52
N LEU A 17 -11.96 22.03 -20.33
CA LEU A 17 -12.99 21.10 -19.86
C LEU A 17 -12.36 19.89 -19.15
N SER A 18 -11.28 19.31 -19.69
CA SER A 18 -10.55 18.21 -19.05
C SER A 18 -9.96 18.63 -17.72
N TYR A 19 -9.38 19.82 -17.60
CA TYR A 19 -8.84 20.32 -16.33
C TYR A 19 -9.95 20.54 -15.29
N ILE A 20 -11.11 21.05 -15.69
CA ILE A 20 -12.28 21.22 -14.79
C ILE A 20 -12.77 19.86 -14.30
N ILE A 21 -12.91 18.88 -15.18
CA ILE A 21 -13.34 17.51 -14.82
C ILE A 21 -12.31 16.88 -13.84
N LEU A 22 -11.02 16.99 -14.16
CA LEU A 22 -9.96 16.48 -13.28
C LEU A 22 -9.95 17.15 -11.92
N LEU A 23 -10.18 18.48 -11.86
CA LEU A 23 -10.28 19.23 -10.62
C LEU A 23 -11.46 18.72 -9.78
N ILE A 24 -12.64 18.60 -10.38
CA ILE A 24 -13.84 18.10 -9.68
C ILE A 24 -13.60 16.68 -9.17
N LEU A 25 -13.07 15.80 -10.00
CA LEU A 25 -12.76 14.42 -9.57
C LEU A 25 -11.73 14.40 -8.44
N SER A 26 -10.69 15.24 -8.49
CA SER A 26 -9.69 15.31 -7.44
C SER A 26 -10.29 15.82 -6.11
N LEU A 27 -11.20 16.80 -6.16
CA LEU A 27 -11.90 17.30 -4.97
C LEU A 27 -12.79 16.21 -4.36
N ILE A 28 -13.53 15.45 -5.18
CA ILE A 28 -14.38 14.33 -4.70
C ILE A 28 -13.53 13.26 -4.02
N VAL A 29 -12.37 12.88 -4.60
CA VAL A 29 -11.46 11.88 -4.03
C VAL A 29 -10.80 12.37 -2.73
N LEU A 30 -10.48 13.67 -2.65
CA LEU A 30 -9.87 14.26 -1.46
C LEU A 30 -10.87 14.53 -0.34
N LEU A 31 -12.17 14.62 -0.63
CA LEU A 31 -13.21 14.96 0.35
C LEU A 31 -13.18 14.05 1.59
N PRO A 32 -13.11 12.70 1.50
CA PRO A 32 -13.01 11.85 2.68
C PRO A 32 -11.75 12.11 3.52
N VAL A 33 -10.63 12.43 2.87
CA VAL A 33 -9.37 12.73 3.56
C VAL A 33 -9.48 14.09 4.28
N ILE A 34 -10.03 15.10 3.61
CA ILE A 34 -10.29 16.42 4.22
C ILE A 34 -11.23 16.27 5.42
N PHE A 35 -12.32 15.52 5.25
CA PHE A 35 -13.26 15.23 6.33
C PHE A 35 -12.57 14.57 7.53
N MET A 36 -11.72 13.57 7.31
CA MET A 36 -10.99 12.89 8.36
C MET A 36 -9.99 13.82 9.05
N VAL A 37 -9.28 14.67 8.30
CA VAL A 37 -8.35 15.67 8.85
C VAL A 37 -9.10 16.71 9.66
N CYS A 38 -10.19 17.28 9.16
CA CYS A 38 -11.02 18.23 9.91
C CYS A 38 -11.63 17.60 11.17
N GLY A 39 -12.16 16.38 11.05
CA GLY A 39 -12.72 15.63 12.19
C GLY A 39 -11.69 15.33 13.29
N SER A 40 -10.41 15.19 12.94
CA SER A 40 -9.35 14.96 13.93
C SER A 40 -9.08 16.17 14.86
N PHE A 41 -9.54 17.36 14.47
CA PHE A 41 -9.49 18.58 15.30
C PHE A 41 -10.80 18.89 16.01
N MET A 42 -11.85 18.10 15.83
CA MET A 42 -13.13 18.26 16.52
C MET A 42 -13.08 17.70 17.93
N GLY A 43 -13.76 18.36 18.86
CA GLY A 43 -13.93 17.86 20.22
C GLY A 43 -14.90 16.67 20.27
N LYS A 44 -14.76 15.81 21.29
CA LYS A 44 -15.62 14.62 21.45
C LYS A 44 -17.11 14.96 21.47
N SER A 45 -17.52 16.02 22.17
CA SER A 45 -18.90 16.48 22.22
C SER A 45 -19.43 16.93 20.88
N GLU A 46 -18.60 17.64 20.10
CA GLU A 46 -18.94 18.11 18.76
C GLU A 46 -19.14 16.93 17.80
N ILE A 47 -18.24 15.95 17.81
CA ILE A 47 -18.35 14.73 16.98
C ILE A 47 -19.60 13.92 17.34
N LEU A 48 -19.89 13.73 18.63
CA LEU A 48 -21.07 12.99 19.06
C LEU A 48 -22.37 13.71 18.69
N ASN A 49 -22.41 15.03 18.78
CA ASN A 49 -23.58 15.82 18.39
C ASN A 49 -23.78 15.85 16.87
N SER A 50 -22.69 15.92 16.10
CA SER A 50 -22.76 16.03 14.65
C SER A 50 -22.96 14.66 13.96
N TYR A 51 -22.37 13.58 14.47
CA TYR A 51 -22.33 12.27 13.82
C TYR A 51 -22.87 11.12 14.67
N GLY A 52 -22.98 11.27 16.00
CA GLY A 52 -23.43 10.20 16.90
C GLY A 52 -24.86 9.72 16.61
N ASN A 53 -25.75 10.60 16.23
CA ASN A 53 -27.14 10.27 15.92
C ASN A 53 -27.30 9.54 14.56
N THR A 54 -26.38 9.74 13.62
CA THR A 54 -26.36 9.03 12.35
C THR A 54 -26.05 7.54 12.54
N ILE A 55 -25.30 7.23 13.58
CA ILE A 55 -24.89 5.88 13.93
C ILE A 55 -25.95 5.21 14.82
N SER A 56 -26.59 5.96 15.72
CA SER A 56 -27.52 5.41 16.73
C SER A 56 -28.99 5.36 16.28
N SER A 57 -29.34 5.66 15.02
CA SER A 57 -30.71 5.62 14.48
C SER A 57 -31.76 6.45 15.24
N SER A 58 -31.36 7.34 16.12
CA SER A 58 -32.26 8.25 16.87
C SER A 58 -32.50 9.50 16.04
N GLY A 59 -33.76 9.70 15.61
CA GLY A 59 -34.20 10.69 14.64
C GLY A 59 -34.14 12.16 15.08
N SER A 60 -33.02 12.62 15.58
CA SER A 60 -32.76 14.04 15.84
C SER A 60 -32.03 14.67 14.65
N GLU A 61 -32.28 15.93 14.37
CA GLU A 61 -31.63 16.68 13.28
C GLU A 61 -30.11 16.67 13.45
N ASN A 62 -29.42 16.08 12.46
CA ASN A 62 -27.98 16.07 12.42
C ASN A 62 -27.49 17.34 11.71
N TYR A 63 -26.71 18.14 12.38
CA TYR A 63 -25.99 19.26 11.75
C TYR A 63 -24.66 18.74 11.21
N PHE A 64 -24.67 18.40 9.92
CA PHE A 64 -23.46 17.95 9.25
C PHE A 64 -22.57 19.14 8.90
N HIS A 65 -21.46 19.31 9.61
CA HIS A 65 -20.43 20.29 9.23
C HIS A 65 -19.04 19.62 9.15
N ILE A 66 -18.29 20.03 8.14
CA ILE A 66 -16.97 19.47 7.87
C ILE A 66 -15.89 20.22 8.66
N ILE A 67 -16.10 21.52 8.90
CA ILE A 67 -15.12 22.38 9.59
C ILE A 67 -15.43 22.40 11.09
N PRO A 68 -14.43 22.18 11.96
CA PRO A 68 -14.63 22.22 13.40
C PRO A 68 -15.07 23.62 13.85
N GLU A 69 -16.08 23.70 14.74
CA GLU A 69 -16.50 24.94 15.37
C GLU A 69 -15.44 25.41 16.37
N GLN A 70 -14.86 24.48 17.11
CA GLN A 70 -13.77 24.71 18.04
C GLN A 70 -12.65 23.71 17.81
N ALA A 71 -11.59 24.14 17.10
CA ALA A 71 -10.44 23.30 16.85
C ALA A 71 -9.72 22.96 18.17
N THR A 72 -9.53 21.67 18.44
CA THR A 72 -8.84 21.16 19.62
C THR A 72 -7.80 20.11 19.27
N LEU A 73 -6.68 20.09 19.99
CA LEU A 73 -5.65 19.05 19.89
C LEU A 73 -5.84 17.94 20.93
N LYS A 74 -6.95 17.97 21.70
CA LYS A 74 -7.18 17.01 22.78
C LYS A 74 -7.12 15.57 22.30
N GLY A 75 -7.73 15.23 21.17
CA GLY A 75 -7.68 13.89 20.60
C GLY A 75 -6.26 13.40 20.31
N TYR A 76 -5.37 14.29 19.86
CA TYR A 76 -3.95 13.96 19.66
C TYR A 76 -3.23 13.74 21.00
N LEU A 77 -3.49 14.57 22.01
CA LEU A 77 -2.92 14.37 23.35
C LEU A 77 -3.41 13.05 23.96
N ASP A 78 -4.68 12.73 23.81
CA ASP A 78 -5.27 11.48 24.30
C ASP A 78 -4.58 10.26 23.64
N VAL A 79 -4.37 10.29 22.33
CA VAL A 79 -3.71 9.20 21.59
C VAL A 79 -2.23 9.05 21.96
N PHE A 80 -1.50 10.16 22.11
CA PHE A 80 -0.05 10.09 22.36
C PHE A 80 0.32 9.92 23.84
N LEU A 81 -0.49 10.44 24.77
CA LEU A 81 -0.14 10.47 26.19
C LEU A 81 -0.99 9.54 27.03
N LEU A 82 -2.27 9.38 26.72
CA LEU A 82 -3.22 8.64 27.57
C LEU A 82 -3.51 7.22 27.05
N ASP A 83 -3.33 6.94 25.76
CA ASP A 83 -3.57 5.61 25.18
C ASP A 83 -2.30 5.04 24.52
N PRO A 84 -1.34 4.52 25.30
CA PRO A 84 -0.10 3.95 24.76
C PRO A 84 -0.34 2.72 23.86
N ALA A 85 -1.53 2.11 23.92
CA ALA A 85 -1.90 0.97 23.08
C ALA A 85 -1.89 1.33 21.59
N TYR A 86 -2.25 2.56 21.22
CA TYR A 86 -2.19 3.03 19.83
C TYR A 86 -0.74 3.02 19.31
N LEU A 87 0.17 3.66 20.04
CA LEU A 87 1.58 3.74 19.62
C LEU A 87 2.22 2.35 19.50
N MET A 88 1.91 1.45 20.42
CA MET A 88 2.39 0.07 20.34
C MET A 88 1.90 -0.62 19.07
N LYS A 89 0.62 -0.51 18.74
CA LYS A 89 0.02 -1.11 17.53
C LYS A 89 0.55 -0.47 16.24
N PHE A 90 0.80 0.84 16.27
CA PHE A 90 1.44 1.55 15.16
C PHE A 90 2.83 0.96 14.86
N TRP A 91 3.67 0.80 15.88
CA TRP A 91 5.02 0.23 15.70
C TRP A 91 4.98 -1.25 15.32
N VAL A 92 4.02 -2.02 15.82
CA VAL A 92 3.78 -3.41 15.38
C VAL A 92 3.46 -3.45 13.89
N SER A 93 2.58 -2.56 13.40
CA SER A 93 2.27 -2.47 11.97
C SER A 93 3.49 -2.07 11.12
N ILE A 94 4.27 -1.08 11.55
CA ILE A 94 5.52 -0.70 10.87
C ILE A 94 6.48 -1.90 10.79
N MET A 95 6.69 -2.59 11.89
CA MET A 95 7.59 -3.75 11.95
C MET A 95 7.13 -4.87 11.00
N ILE A 96 5.86 -5.23 11.02
CA ILE A 96 5.30 -6.28 10.15
C ILE A 96 5.43 -5.85 8.68
N SER A 97 4.98 -4.64 8.34
CA SER A 97 4.99 -4.16 6.94
C SER A 97 6.41 -4.03 6.39
N VAL A 98 7.34 -3.48 7.15
CA VAL A 98 8.74 -3.34 6.73
C VAL A 98 9.39 -4.73 6.55
N ALA A 99 9.14 -5.68 7.47
CA ALA A 99 9.66 -7.04 7.36
C ALA A 99 9.12 -7.76 6.11
N ILE A 100 7.83 -7.62 5.83
CA ILE A 100 7.21 -8.18 4.61
C ILE A 100 7.83 -7.56 3.36
N VAL A 101 7.89 -6.22 3.30
CA VAL A 101 8.41 -5.51 2.12
C VAL A 101 9.86 -5.90 1.82
N ILE A 102 10.74 -5.87 2.83
CA ILE A 102 12.14 -6.25 2.64
C ILE A 102 12.25 -7.70 2.16
N GLY A 103 11.60 -8.62 2.84
CA GLY A 103 11.62 -10.03 2.48
C GLY A 103 11.06 -10.28 1.08
N GLN A 104 9.92 -9.67 0.73
CA GLN A 104 9.29 -9.82 -0.57
C GLN A 104 10.15 -9.24 -1.70
N VAL A 105 10.75 -8.06 -1.50
CA VAL A 105 11.67 -7.46 -2.49
C VAL A 105 12.87 -8.37 -2.74
N VAL A 106 13.48 -8.89 -1.68
CA VAL A 106 14.63 -9.80 -1.81
C VAL A 106 14.24 -11.05 -2.59
N ILE A 107 13.18 -11.76 -2.15
CA ILE A 107 12.72 -12.99 -2.80
C ILE A 107 12.30 -12.73 -4.25
N SER A 108 11.57 -11.65 -4.49
CA SER A 108 11.11 -11.28 -5.84
C SER A 108 12.26 -10.94 -6.78
N CYS A 109 13.32 -10.27 -6.29
CA CYS A 109 14.48 -9.97 -7.11
C CYS A 109 15.24 -11.24 -7.53
N PHE A 110 15.47 -12.16 -6.59
CA PHE A 110 16.14 -13.43 -6.94
C PHE A 110 15.28 -14.31 -7.83
N SER A 111 14.03 -14.55 -7.48
CA SER A 111 13.09 -15.37 -8.25
C SER A 111 12.81 -14.76 -9.62
N GLY A 112 12.56 -13.45 -9.67
CA GLY A 112 12.32 -12.71 -10.91
C GLY A 112 13.52 -12.71 -11.83
N TYR A 113 14.75 -12.61 -11.30
CA TYR A 113 15.97 -12.74 -12.11
C TYR A 113 16.10 -14.14 -12.71
N GLY A 114 15.85 -15.18 -11.91
CA GLY A 114 15.82 -16.56 -12.40
C GLY A 114 14.80 -16.76 -13.52
N LEU A 115 13.56 -16.30 -13.30
CA LEU A 115 12.48 -16.43 -14.27
C LEU A 115 12.65 -15.52 -15.50
N ALA A 116 13.25 -14.35 -15.38
CA ALA A 116 13.43 -13.44 -16.51
C ALA A 116 14.61 -13.82 -17.41
N LYS A 117 15.76 -14.16 -16.80
CA LYS A 117 17.05 -14.19 -17.50
C LYS A 117 17.68 -15.57 -17.69
N PHE A 118 17.19 -16.58 -17.00
CA PHE A 118 17.67 -17.94 -17.21
C PHE A 118 16.70 -18.74 -18.10
N ASN A 119 17.26 -19.67 -18.88
CA ASN A 119 16.52 -20.68 -19.62
C ASN A 119 16.68 -22.03 -18.91
N PHE A 120 15.59 -22.59 -18.43
CA PHE A 120 15.55 -23.91 -17.80
C PHE A 120 14.29 -24.67 -18.23
N PRO A 121 14.27 -26.00 -18.14
CA PRO A 121 13.10 -26.79 -18.48
C PRO A 121 11.91 -26.37 -17.57
N PHE A 122 10.70 -26.35 -18.14
CA PHE A 122 9.45 -25.98 -17.47
C PHE A 122 9.36 -24.52 -16.95
N LYS A 123 10.27 -23.62 -17.33
CA LYS A 123 10.23 -22.19 -16.95
C LYS A 123 8.83 -21.57 -17.09
N ASN A 124 8.21 -21.76 -18.27
CA ASN A 124 6.88 -21.19 -18.54
C ASN A 124 5.80 -21.80 -17.62
N VAL A 125 5.90 -23.09 -17.32
CA VAL A 125 4.96 -23.76 -16.39
C VAL A 125 5.08 -23.16 -14.99
N VAL A 126 6.31 -22.99 -14.49
CA VAL A 126 6.55 -22.33 -13.18
C VAL A 126 5.99 -20.91 -13.18
N PHE A 127 6.20 -20.15 -14.25
CA PHE A 127 5.68 -18.79 -14.35
C PHE A 127 4.15 -18.75 -14.40
N TYR A 128 3.51 -19.68 -15.11
CA TYR A 128 2.05 -19.82 -15.10
C TYR A 128 1.50 -20.16 -13.70
N PHE A 129 2.18 -21.02 -12.94
CA PHE A 129 1.82 -21.27 -11.55
C PHE A 129 1.90 -20.02 -10.69
N VAL A 130 2.93 -19.18 -10.85
CA VAL A 130 3.03 -17.88 -10.14
C VAL A 130 1.81 -17.00 -10.44
N ILE A 131 1.40 -16.92 -11.73
CA ILE A 131 0.22 -16.14 -12.13
C ILE A 131 -1.06 -16.71 -11.51
N ILE A 132 -1.28 -18.02 -11.55
CA ILE A 132 -2.46 -18.66 -10.98
C ILE A 132 -2.53 -18.41 -9.48
N LEU A 133 -1.42 -18.60 -8.76
CA LEU A 133 -1.36 -18.37 -7.32
C LEU A 133 -1.61 -16.90 -6.95
N MET A 134 -1.14 -15.95 -7.77
CA MET A 134 -1.39 -14.52 -7.58
C MET A 134 -2.88 -14.18 -7.70
N MET A 135 -3.64 -14.90 -8.51
CA MET A 135 -5.08 -14.68 -8.71
C MET A 135 -5.95 -15.29 -7.60
N LEU A 136 -5.39 -16.14 -6.75
CA LEU A 136 -6.16 -16.72 -5.65
C LEU A 136 -6.50 -15.65 -4.60
N PRO A 137 -7.78 -15.52 -4.22
CA PRO A 137 -8.15 -14.63 -3.13
C PRO A 137 -7.54 -15.11 -1.81
N VAL A 138 -7.13 -14.16 -0.99
CA VAL A 138 -6.49 -14.41 0.31
C VAL A 138 -7.33 -15.34 1.20
N GLN A 139 -8.64 -15.24 1.13
CA GLN A 139 -9.60 -16.05 1.90
C GLN A 139 -9.43 -17.57 1.64
N VAL A 140 -9.10 -17.94 0.40
CA VAL A 140 -8.86 -19.36 0.04
C VAL A 140 -7.59 -19.89 0.68
N THR A 141 -6.57 -19.05 0.83
CA THR A 141 -5.27 -19.46 1.39
C THR A 141 -5.21 -19.37 2.91
N LEU A 142 -6.17 -18.70 3.57
CA LEU A 142 -6.17 -18.55 5.04
C LEU A 142 -6.18 -19.88 5.78
N VAL A 143 -7.09 -20.79 5.42
CA VAL A 143 -7.23 -22.08 6.11
C VAL A 143 -6.00 -22.97 5.93
N PRO A 144 -5.50 -23.19 4.70
CA PRO A 144 -4.25 -23.95 4.53
C PRO A 144 -3.06 -23.34 5.29
N ASN A 145 -2.89 -22.02 5.25
CA ASN A 145 -1.83 -21.34 5.99
C ASN A 145 -1.99 -21.53 7.51
N TYR A 146 -3.20 -21.39 8.03
CA TYR A 146 -3.47 -21.64 9.45
C TYR A 146 -3.05 -23.05 9.87
N LEU A 147 -3.43 -24.07 9.09
CA LEU A 147 -3.10 -25.47 9.39
C LEU A 147 -1.57 -25.71 9.38
N ILE A 148 -0.86 -25.12 8.42
CA ILE A 148 0.61 -25.22 8.34
C ILE A 148 1.24 -24.54 9.55
N PHE A 149 0.87 -23.28 9.84
CA PHE A 149 1.45 -22.53 10.96
C PHE A 149 1.09 -23.12 12.33
N ASN A 150 -0.09 -23.74 12.45
CA ASN A 150 -0.45 -24.46 13.67
C ASN A 150 0.45 -25.70 13.88
N LYS A 151 0.70 -26.46 12.82
CA LYS A 151 1.65 -27.60 12.88
C LYS A 151 3.08 -27.19 13.19
N LEU A 152 3.50 -26.02 12.69
CA LEU A 152 4.83 -25.46 12.93
C LEU A 152 4.95 -24.73 14.29
N GLY A 153 3.87 -24.61 15.07
CA GLY A 153 3.86 -23.89 16.34
C GLY A 153 4.03 -22.38 16.20
N LEU A 154 3.74 -21.82 15.00
CA LEU A 154 3.94 -20.40 14.69
C LEU A 154 2.67 -19.55 14.89
N ILE A 155 1.52 -20.16 15.23
CA ILE A 155 0.30 -19.42 15.55
C ILE A 155 0.53 -18.52 16.77
N ASN A 156 -0.09 -17.33 16.75
CA ASN A 156 0.10 -16.26 17.73
C ASN A 156 1.51 -15.64 17.74
N SER A 157 2.23 -15.74 16.61
CA SER A 157 3.53 -15.11 16.39
C SER A 157 3.45 -14.19 15.17
N TYR A 158 4.27 -13.14 15.11
CA TYR A 158 4.35 -12.26 13.94
C TYR A 158 4.82 -12.99 12.68
N LEU A 159 5.59 -14.07 12.83
CA LEU A 159 6.06 -14.88 11.69
C LEU A 159 4.90 -15.50 10.90
N SER A 160 3.80 -15.88 11.55
CA SER A 160 2.62 -16.41 10.84
C SER A 160 1.98 -15.39 9.88
N VAL A 161 2.17 -14.10 10.14
CA VAL A 161 1.67 -13.00 9.29
C VAL A 161 2.75 -12.58 8.27
N ILE A 162 4.01 -12.52 8.70
CA ILE A 162 5.12 -12.04 7.86
C ILE A 162 5.44 -13.03 6.74
N LEU A 163 5.52 -14.34 7.03
CA LEU A 163 5.96 -15.32 6.05
C LEU A 163 5.08 -15.40 4.79
N PRO A 164 3.75 -15.43 4.87
CA PRO A 164 2.91 -15.43 3.67
C PRO A 164 3.13 -14.18 2.80
N GLY A 165 3.30 -13.01 3.42
CA GLY A 165 3.57 -11.76 2.71
C GLY A 165 4.93 -11.76 2.03
N VAL A 166 5.98 -12.25 2.69
CA VAL A 166 7.34 -12.36 2.14
C VAL A 166 7.38 -13.25 0.89
N PHE A 167 6.63 -14.34 0.89
CA PHE A 167 6.52 -15.26 -0.25
C PHE A 167 5.39 -14.90 -1.22
N GLY A 168 4.90 -13.66 -1.17
CA GLY A 168 3.84 -13.17 -2.06
C GLY A 168 4.20 -13.29 -3.54
N THR A 169 3.37 -14.00 -4.31
CA THR A 169 3.61 -14.30 -5.73
C THR A 169 3.50 -13.07 -6.63
N PHE A 170 2.73 -12.05 -6.21
CA PHE A 170 2.61 -10.78 -6.93
C PHE A 170 3.96 -10.09 -7.14
N GLY A 171 4.81 -10.07 -6.11
CA GLY A 171 6.15 -9.48 -6.21
C GLY A 171 7.02 -10.21 -7.22
N VAL A 172 6.99 -11.54 -7.22
CA VAL A 172 7.73 -12.37 -8.19
C VAL A 172 7.27 -12.10 -9.61
N PHE A 173 5.95 -12.04 -9.85
CA PHE A 173 5.38 -11.70 -11.15
C PHE A 173 5.82 -10.32 -11.61
N LEU A 174 5.62 -9.27 -10.80
CA LEU A 174 5.95 -7.90 -11.16
C LEU A 174 7.43 -7.74 -11.52
N ILE A 175 8.32 -8.24 -10.68
CA ILE A 175 9.76 -8.13 -10.89
C ILE A 175 10.22 -8.97 -12.10
N THR A 176 9.61 -10.14 -12.34
CA THR A 176 9.88 -10.91 -13.56
C THR A 176 9.56 -10.10 -14.82
N GLN A 177 8.42 -9.40 -14.86
CA GLN A 177 8.05 -8.54 -16.00
C GLN A 177 9.03 -7.38 -16.18
N VAL A 178 9.39 -6.71 -15.08
CA VAL A 178 10.35 -5.61 -15.08
C VAL A 178 11.72 -6.07 -15.57
N PHE A 179 12.23 -7.18 -15.06
CA PHE A 179 13.54 -7.70 -15.46
C PHE A 179 13.52 -8.24 -16.90
N SER A 180 12.40 -8.79 -17.38
CA SER A 180 12.26 -9.26 -18.76
C SER A 180 12.36 -8.12 -19.78
N SER A 181 12.00 -6.90 -19.42
CA SER A 181 12.11 -5.74 -20.31
C SER A 181 13.53 -5.20 -20.51
N ILE A 182 14.50 -5.65 -19.69
CA ILE A 182 15.91 -5.25 -19.82
C ILE A 182 16.54 -6.06 -20.96
N PRO A 183 17.24 -5.40 -21.92
CA PRO A 183 17.93 -6.11 -23.02
C PRO A 183 18.97 -7.11 -22.52
N ASN A 184 19.05 -8.28 -23.17
CA ASN A 184 20.02 -9.31 -22.81
C ASN A 184 21.45 -8.90 -23.17
N ASP A 185 21.62 -8.01 -24.15
CA ASP A 185 22.93 -7.51 -24.60
C ASP A 185 23.73 -6.90 -23.43
N LEU A 186 23.05 -6.23 -22.48
CA LEU A 186 23.70 -5.70 -21.27
C LEU A 186 24.27 -6.81 -20.37
N ILE A 187 23.58 -7.94 -20.33
CA ILE A 187 24.01 -9.09 -19.53
C ILE A 187 25.18 -9.79 -20.20
N GLU A 188 25.11 -9.91 -21.53
CA GLU A 188 26.19 -10.54 -22.35
C GLU A 188 27.47 -9.71 -22.28
N ALA A 189 27.38 -8.40 -22.47
CA ALA A 189 28.51 -7.48 -22.29
C ALA A 189 29.17 -7.63 -20.90
N ALA A 190 28.36 -7.65 -19.84
CA ALA A 190 28.87 -7.82 -18.48
C ALA A 190 29.53 -9.20 -18.24
N LYS A 191 29.07 -10.27 -18.93
CA LYS A 191 29.72 -11.59 -18.87
C LYS A 191 31.06 -11.59 -19.58
N ILE A 192 31.18 -10.86 -20.69
CA ILE A 192 32.47 -10.68 -21.41
C ILE A 192 33.48 -9.97 -20.50
N ASP A 193 33.01 -8.97 -19.70
CA ASP A 193 33.79 -8.26 -18.67
C ASP A 193 34.10 -9.13 -17.44
N GLY A 194 33.69 -10.40 -17.40
CA GLY A 194 33.97 -11.34 -16.31
C GLY A 194 33.03 -11.23 -15.10
N ALA A 195 31.91 -10.52 -15.21
CA ALA A 195 30.95 -10.39 -14.10
C ALA A 195 30.18 -11.72 -13.90
N ASN A 196 30.10 -12.16 -12.64
CA ASN A 196 29.24 -13.29 -12.26
C ASN A 196 27.75 -12.87 -12.15
N HIS A 197 26.86 -13.86 -12.12
CA HIS A 197 25.40 -13.61 -12.09
C HIS A 197 24.93 -12.74 -10.90
N PHE A 198 25.57 -12.87 -9.73
CA PHE A 198 25.23 -12.05 -8.57
C PHE A 198 25.66 -10.59 -8.78
N GLN A 199 26.84 -10.37 -9.37
CA GLN A 199 27.29 -9.02 -9.74
C GLN A 199 26.39 -8.38 -10.80
N ILE A 200 25.98 -9.15 -11.81
CA ILE A 200 25.05 -8.68 -12.85
C ILE A 200 23.71 -8.27 -12.20
N LEU A 201 23.15 -9.10 -11.31
CA LEU A 201 21.92 -8.78 -10.62
C LEU A 201 22.06 -7.48 -9.80
N MET A 202 23.09 -7.38 -8.96
CA MET A 202 23.24 -6.26 -8.01
C MET A 202 23.69 -4.96 -8.66
N LYS A 203 24.60 -5.03 -9.67
CA LYS A 203 25.21 -3.84 -10.26
C LYS A 203 24.54 -3.36 -11.55
N ILE A 204 23.75 -4.21 -12.21
CA ILE A 204 23.13 -3.87 -13.49
C ILE A 204 21.61 -3.98 -13.40
N ILE A 205 21.07 -5.17 -13.12
CA ILE A 205 19.63 -5.43 -13.21
C ILE A 205 18.84 -4.64 -12.17
N ILE A 206 19.22 -4.69 -10.89
CA ILE A 206 18.55 -3.94 -9.81
C ILE A 206 18.62 -2.42 -10.05
N PRO A 207 19.78 -1.81 -10.36
CA PRO A 207 19.84 -0.39 -10.68
C PRO A 207 19.02 0.03 -11.90
N CYS A 208 18.98 -0.78 -12.97
CA CYS A 208 18.14 -0.52 -14.14
C CYS A 208 16.65 -0.66 -13.86
N SER A 209 16.27 -1.37 -12.80
CA SER A 209 14.89 -1.69 -12.43
C SER A 209 14.36 -0.88 -11.26
N LYS A 210 15.02 0.18 -10.85
CA LYS A 210 14.67 0.99 -9.66
C LYS A 210 13.19 1.37 -9.61
N THR A 211 12.61 1.73 -10.74
CA THR A 211 11.19 2.09 -10.86
C THR A 211 10.26 0.92 -10.52
N GLY A 212 10.51 -0.26 -11.12
CA GLY A 212 9.69 -1.44 -10.86
C GLY A 212 9.82 -1.93 -9.42
N ILE A 213 11.03 -1.86 -8.85
CA ILE A 213 11.26 -2.19 -7.44
C ILE A 213 10.57 -1.18 -6.53
N ALA A 214 10.61 0.12 -6.83
CA ALA A 214 9.89 1.15 -6.09
C ALA A 214 8.37 0.90 -6.11
N SER A 215 7.82 0.51 -7.27
CA SER A 215 6.41 0.14 -7.38
C SER A 215 6.08 -1.08 -6.51
N LEU A 216 6.92 -2.11 -6.50
CA LEU A 216 6.73 -3.26 -5.60
C LEU A 216 6.75 -2.84 -4.13
N VAL A 217 7.72 -2.02 -3.72
CA VAL A 217 7.83 -1.53 -2.33
C VAL A 217 6.55 -0.82 -1.89
N ILE A 218 6.03 0.11 -2.71
CA ILE A 218 4.81 0.86 -2.37
C ILE A 218 3.60 -0.07 -2.27
N LEU A 219 3.38 -0.91 -3.29
CA LEU A 219 2.22 -1.80 -3.34
C LEU A 219 2.25 -2.82 -2.20
N SER A 220 3.40 -3.45 -1.93
CA SER A 220 3.57 -4.38 -0.82
C SER A 220 3.40 -3.70 0.54
N PHE A 221 3.87 -2.45 0.68
CA PHE A 221 3.69 -1.72 1.93
C PHE A 221 2.22 -1.40 2.17
N ILE A 222 1.50 -0.89 1.16
CA ILE A 222 0.07 -0.56 1.28
C ILE A 222 -0.74 -1.82 1.62
N ASP A 223 -0.47 -2.94 0.94
CA ASP A 223 -1.16 -4.20 1.18
C ASP A 223 -0.93 -4.72 2.60
N SER A 224 0.33 -4.79 3.04
CA SER A 224 0.69 -5.25 4.38
C SER A 224 0.25 -4.28 5.50
N TRP A 225 0.24 -2.97 5.23
CA TRP A 225 -0.22 -1.95 6.18
C TRP A 225 -1.72 -2.04 6.47
N ASN A 226 -2.52 -2.35 5.45
CA ASN A 226 -3.98 -2.48 5.54
C ASN A 226 -4.45 -3.90 5.86
N MET A 227 -3.55 -4.85 6.07
CA MET A 227 -3.87 -6.25 6.28
C MET A 227 -4.71 -6.46 7.55
N ILE A 228 -5.87 -7.09 7.42
CA ILE A 228 -6.79 -7.41 8.53
C ILE A 228 -6.97 -8.92 8.68
N GLU A 229 -7.23 -9.64 7.59
CA GLU A 229 -7.69 -11.02 7.59
C GLU A 229 -6.66 -12.00 8.20
N GLN A 230 -5.41 -11.90 7.76
CA GLN A 230 -4.35 -12.81 8.23
C GLN A 230 -4.00 -12.58 9.71
N PRO A 231 -3.74 -11.34 10.19
CA PRO A 231 -3.51 -11.12 11.61
C PRO A 231 -4.71 -11.52 12.48
N LEU A 232 -5.94 -11.29 12.01
CA LEU A 232 -7.15 -11.68 12.73
C LEU A 232 -7.28 -13.21 12.87
N ALA A 233 -6.87 -13.96 11.83
CA ALA A 233 -6.92 -15.42 11.82
C ALA A 233 -5.77 -16.06 12.61
N PHE A 234 -4.56 -15.49 12.58
CA PHE A 234 -3.35 -16.15 13.08
C PHE A 234 -2.87 -15.64 14.44
N ILE A 235 -3.21 -14.41 14.83
CA ILE A 235 -2.83 -13.81 16.11
C ILE A 235 -4.03 -13.91 17.07
N LYS A 236 -3.79 -14.47 18.24
CA LYS A 236 -4.83 -14.63 19.31
C LYS A 236 -4.71 -13.54 20.36
N ASP A 237 -3.50 -13.03 20.57
CA ASP A 237 -3.20 -12.04 21.59
C ASP A 237 -3.54 -10.64 21.07
N TYR A 238 -4.50 -9.99 21.71
CA TYR A 238 -4.94 -8.62 21.40
C TYR A 238 -3.78 -7.61 21.42
N LEU A 239 -2.80 -7.77 22.27
CA LEU A 239 -1.67 -6.87 22.38
C LEU A 239 -0.77 -6.90 21.11
N LYS A 240 -0.78 -8.03 20.39
CA LYS A 240 0.00 -8.22 19.16
C LYS A 240 -0.72 -7.77 17.89
N TYR A 241 -1.95 -7.29 17.97
CA TYR A 241 -2.69 -6.86 16.79
C TYR A 241 -2.05 -5.63 16.14
N PRO A 242 -1.96 -5.60 14.80
CA PRO A 242 -1.55 -4.42 14.06
C PRO A 242 -2.63 -3.34 14.12
N MET A 243 -2.24 -2.13 13.72
CA MET A 243 -3.09 -0.95 13.77
C MET A 243 -4.35 -1.07 12.88
N SER A 244 -4.28 -1.77 11.77
CA SER A 244 -5.43 -2.02 10.88
C SER A 244 -6.61 -2.69 11.61
N ILE A 245 -6.34 -3.68 12.45
CA ILE A 245 -7.36 -4.33 13.30
C ILE A 245 -7.83 -3.37 14.41
N PHE A 246 -6.91 -2.61 15.00
CA PHE A 246 -7.27 -1.66 16.04
C PHE A 246 -8.27 -0.62 15.51
N LEU A 247 -7.98 -0.02 14.34
CA LEU A 247 -8.87 0.94 13.69
C LEU A 247 -10.25 0.35 13.37
N SER A 248 -10.29 -0.90 12.89
CA SER A 248 -11.57 -1.57 12.57
C SER A 248 -12.43 -1.88 13.80
N ARG A 249 -11.88 -1.80 15.01
CA ARG A 249 -12.55 -2.10 16.28
C ARG A 249 -12.80 -0.88 17.17
N ILE A 250 -12.49 0.33 16.68
CA ILE A 250 -12.82 1.55 17.45
C ILE A 250 -14.33 1.66 17.52
N ASN A 251 -14.84 1.70 18.76
CA ASN A 251 -16.27 1.81 19.02
C ASN A 251 -16.79 3.21 18.67
N GLU A 252 -18.08 3.31 18.37
CA GLU A 252 -18.81 4.55 18.09
C GLU A 252 -18.62 5.62 19.17
N THR A 253 -18.40 5.21 20.41
CA THR A 253 -18.18 6.13 21.55
C THR A 253 -16.81 6.83 21.55
N ARG A 254 -15.89 6.41 20.69
CA ARG A 254 -14.51 6.92 20.59
C ARG A 254 -14.18 7.42 19.18
N LEU A 255 -15.15 8.00 18.49
CA LEU A 255 -14.97 8.54 17.13
C LEU A 255 -13.93 9.66 17.06
N ASP A 256 -13.80 10.44 18.14
CA ASP A 256 -12.75 11.45 18.31
C ASP A 256 -11.35 10.87 18.11
N ILE A 257 -11.08 9.73 18.72
CA ILE A 257 -9.82 9.00 18.55
C ILE A 257 -9.72 8.34 17.17
N ALA A 258 -10.83 7.86 16.61
CA ALA A 258 -10.84 7.22 15.29
C ALA A 258 -10.34 8.17 14.21
N PHE A 259 -10.79 9.42 14.18
CA PHE A 259 -10.32 10.43 13.23
C PHE A 259 -8.83 10.70 13.37
N VAL A 260 -8.34 10.89 14.60
CA VAL A 260 -6.91 11.11 14.87
C VAL A 260 -6.07 9.92 14.43
N CYS A 261 -6.47 8.71 14.82
CA CYS A 261 -5.79 7.47 14.44
C CYS A 261 -5.77 7.27 12.92
N GLY A 262 -6.87 7.61 12.24
CA GLY A 262 -6.96 7.57 10.77
C GLY A 262 -5.97 8.53 10.10
N VAL A 263 -5.88 9.78 10.58
CA VAL A 263 -4.89 10.76 10.08
C VAL A 263 -3.46 10.25 10.28
N LEU A 264 -3.15 9.74 11.47
CA LEU A 264 -1.82 9.20 11.76
C LEU A 264 -1.50 7.96 10.93
N ALA A 265 -2.51 7.16 10.57
CA ALA A 265 -2.35 5.98 9.72
C ALA A 265 -1.97 6.31 8.27
N ILE A 266 -2.36 7.46 7.76
CA ILE A 266 -1.99 7.90 6.40
C ILE A 266 -0.52 8.32 6.33
N ILE A 267 0.06 8.83 7.41
CA ILE A 267 1.41 9.43 7.41
C ILE A 267 2.48 8.49 6.84
N PRO A 268 2.64 7.21 7.27
CA PRO A 268 3.68 6.33 6.74
C PRO A 268 3.52 6.06 5.24
N VAL A 269 2.28 5.85 4.77
CA VAL A 269 1.99 5.62 3.35
C VAL A 269 2.32 6.87 2.53
N PHE A 270 1.95 8.04 3.02
CA PHE A 270 2.21 9.32 2.36
C PHE A 270 3.71 9.63 2.29
N ILE A 271 4.44 9.42 3.39
CA ILE A 271 5.90 9.57 3.42
C ILE A 271 6.56 8.63 2.42
N LEU A 272 6.19 7.36 2.41
CA LEU A 272 6.73 6.38 1.48
C LEU A 272 6.48 6.79 0.01
N PHE A 273 5.27 7.26 -0.29
CA PHE A 273 4.93 7.77 -1.62
C PHE A 273 5.79 8.97 -2.01
N LEU A 274 6.00 9.94 -1.11
CA LEU A 274 6.84 11.12 -1.38
C LEU A 274 8.29 10.74 -1.70
N PHE A 275 8.85 9.73 -1.02
CA PHE A 275 10.21 9.26 -1.29
C PHE A 275 10.35 8.50 -2.62
N LEU A 276 9.31 7.79 -3.05
CA LEU A 276 9.38 6.91 -4.21
C LEU A 276 8.71 7.49 -5.47
N LYS A 277 7.98 8.62 -5.38
CA LYS A 277 7.25 9.23 -6.50
C LYS A 277 8.14 9.49 -7.72
N ASP A 278 9.37 9.99 -7.51
CA ASP A 278 10.28 10.35 -8.61
C ASP A 278 10.76 9.10 -9.37
N ALA A 279 10.93 7.98 -8.65
CA ALA A 279 11.24 6.70 -9.26
C ALA A 279 10.06 6.19 -10.12
N MET A 280 8.82 6.38 -9.66
CA MET A 280 7.62 5.99 -10.39
C MET A 280 7.38 6.85 -11.64
N ILE A 281 7.52 8.17 -11.53
CA ILE A 281 7.31 9.13 -12.65
C ILE A 281 8.29 8.82 -13.80
N LYS A 282 9.57 8.63 -13.50
CA LYS A 282 10.57 8.27 -14.52
C LYS A 282 10.22 6.99 -15.27
N GLY A 283 9.59 6.01 -14.63
CA GLY A 283 9.18 4.78 -15.29
C GLY A 283 8.05 4.97 -16.30
N VAL A 284 7.11 5.87 -16.02
CA VAL A 284 6.04 6.21 -16.96
C VAL A 284 6.59 6.96 -18.17
N GLU A 285 7.56 7.87 -17.97
CA GLU A 285 8.22 8.58 -19.06
C GLU A 285 8.97 7.65 -20.01
N TYR A 286 9.74 6.68 -19.48
CA TYR A 286 10.44 5.69 -20.30
C TYR A 286 9.49 4.76 -21.07
N SER A 287 8.31 4.47 -20.53
CA SER A 287 7.29 3.66 -21.21
C SER A 287 6.67 4.38 -22.41
N ASN A 288 6.56 5.71 -22.35
CA ASN A 288 5.96 6.53 -23.40
C ASN A 288 6.94 6.87 -24.55
N MET A 289 8.23 6.56 -24.41
CA MET A 289 9.26 6.78 -25.45
C MET A 289 9.52 5.56 -26.33
N LYS A 290 8.81 4.46 -26.11
CA LYS A 290 8.77 3.28 -27.00
C LYS A 290 7.49 3.29 -27.82
#